data_e57fec8feb22c6583f35e7d331da98b0
#
_entry.id   e57fec8feb22c6583f35e7d331da98b0
#
_cell.length_a   1.000
_cell.length_b   1.000
_cell.length_c   1.000
_cell.angle_alpha   90.00
_cell.angle_beta   90.00
_cell.angle_gamma   90.00
#
_symmetry.space_group_name_H-M   'P 1'
#
loop_
_entity.id
_entity.type
_entity.pdbx_description
1 polymer ?
#
loop_
_entity_poly.entity_id
_entity_poly.type
_entity_poly.pdbx_seq_one_letter_code
_entity_poly.pdbx_strand_id
1 'polypeptide(L)'
;MISDNFFTEHMTIVIAVAIVLLLIIILLTCWKRVPADKALVITGLKKRVLTGKGGIQVPFLETSCIISLEAVSMTTDITEAPSKQGIFVDIAGTAVVKVDNNPEKVLIAVEQFCSGNADRTTQNIKTVVEQILEGKLRGIVSTLTVE
;
A
#
# COMPACT_ATOMS: atom_id res chain seq x y z
N MET A 1 -46.81 -40.45 -8.28
CA MET A 1 -46.55 -39.72 -9.57
C MET A 1 -46.83 -38.22 -9.54
N ILE A 2 -47.86 -37.72 -8.81
CA ILE A 2 -48.14 -36.28 -8.70
C ILE A 2 -47.29 -35.61 -7.56
N SER A 3 -46.95 -36.34 -6.50
CA SER A 3 -46.17 -35.79 -5.37
C SER A 3 -44.69 -35.61 -5.68
N ASP A 4 -44.14 -36.46 -6.55
CA ASP A 4 -42.72 -36.44 -6.89
C ASP A 4 -42.37 -35.23 -7.75
N ASN A 5 -43.24 -34.82 -8.64
CA ASN A 5 -43.05 -33.61 -9.45
C ASN A 5 -43.15 -32.31 -8.63
N PHE A 6 -44.00 -32.28 -7.62
CA PHE A 6 -44.14 -31.12 -6.72
C PHE A 6 -42.88 -30.94 -5.88
N PHE A 7 -42.30 -32.03 -5.35
CA PHE A 7 -41.04 -31.95 -4.59
C PHE A 7 -39.85 -31.57 -5.46
N THR A 8 -39.78 -32.09 -6.71
CA THR A 8 -38.67 -31.75 -7.60
C THR A 8 -38.75 -30.30 -8.11
N GLU A 9 -39.92 -29.74 -8.40
CA GLU A 9 -40.06 -28.33 -8.77
C GLU A 9 -39.66 -27.38 -7.62
N HIS A 10 -40.11 -27.66 -6.40
CA HIS A 10 -39.72 -26.83 -5.26
C HIS A 10 -38.22 -26.94 -4.96
N MET A 11 -37.63 -28.11 -5.08
CA MET A 11 -36.20 -28.31 -4.91
C MET A 11 -35.38 -27.55 -5.97
N THR A 12 -35.81 -27.57 -7.22
CA THR A 12 -35.12 -26.84 -8.31
C THR A 12 -35.21 -25.31 -8.11
N ILE A 13 -36.35 -24.80 -7.64
CA ILE A 13 -36.51 -23.36 -7.32
C ILE A 13 -35.61 -22.98 -6.14
N VAL A 14 -35.58 -23.77 -5.07
CA VAL A 14 -34.73 -23.51 -3.90
C VAL A 14 -33.26 -23.51 -4.28
N ILE A 15 -32.82 -24.46 -5.11
CA ILE A 15 -31.43 -24.54 -5.58
C ILE A 15 -31.11 -23.32 -6.46
N ALA A 16 -32.01 -22.93 -7.37
CA ALA A 16 -31.82 -21.75 -8.21
C ALA A 16 -31.71 -20.47 -7.38
N VAL A 17 -32.57 -20.26 -6.38
CA VAL A 17 -32.51 -19.14 -5.47
C VAL A 17 -31.21 -19.15 -4.67
N ALA A 18 -30.77 -20.31 -4.17
CA ALA A 18 -29.51 -20.45 -3.44
C ALA A 18 -28.30 -20.08 -4.31
N ILE A 19 -28.27 -20.48 -5.58
CA ILE A 19 -27.20 -20.12 -6.53
C ILE A 19 -27.17 -18.61 -6.79
N VAL A 20 -28.34 -17.99 -7.01
CA VAL A 20 -28.44 -16.55 -7.24
C VAL A 20 -27.97 -15.78 -6.01
N LEU A 21 -28.36 -16.20 -4.81
CA LEU A 21 -27.96 -15.57 -3.57
C LEU A 21 -26.46 -15.69 -3.34
N LEU A 22 -25.87 -16.84 -3.63
CA LEU A 22 -24.43 -17.09 -3.58
C LEU A 22 -23.68 -16.20 -4.57
N LEU A 23 -24.16 -16.05 -5.81
CA LEU A 23 -23.59 -15.13 -6.78
C LEU A 23 -23.61 -13.67 -6.31
N ILE A 24 -24.71 -13.23 -5.70
CA ILE A 24 -24.82 -11.87 -5.15
C ILE A 24 -23.82 -11.67 -4.03
N ILE A 25 -23.64 -12.64 -3.12
CA ILE A 25 -22.66 -12.57 -2.03
C ILE A 25 -21.24 -12.46 -2.60
N ILE A 26 -20.89 -13.25 -3.61
CA ILE A 26 -19.59 -13.19 -4.29
C ILE A 26 -19.36 -11.80 -4.90
N LEU A 27 -20.34 -11.26 -5.63
CA LEU A 27 -20.24 -9.93 -6.23
C LEU A 27 -20.04 -8.82 -5.18
N LEU A 28 -20.76 -8.88 -4.06
CA LEU A 28 -20.62 -7.92 -2.97
C LEU A 28 -19.24 -8.02 -2.29
N THR A 29 -18.71 -9.22 -2.14
CA THR A 29 -17.39 -9.46 -1.53
C THR A 29 -16.24 -9.00 -2.44
N CYS A 30 -16.42 -9.08 -3.77
CA CYS A 30 -15.44 -8.62 -4.75
C CYS A 30 -15.35 -7.09 -4.85
N TRP A 31 -16.32 -6.35 -4.34
CA TRP A 31 -16.34 -4.90 -4.43
C TRP A 31 -15.53 -4.24 -3.31
N LYS A 32 -14.35 -3.76 -3.63
CA LYS A 32 -13.48 -3.06 -2.69
C LYS A 32 -13.45 -1.55 -2.97
N ARG A 33 -13.72 -0.74 -1.94
CA ARG A 33 -13.59 0.72 -2.02
C ARG A 33 -12.23 1.14 -1.48
N VAL A 34 -11.55 2.01 -2.20
CA VAL A 34 -10.26 2.57 -1.82
C VAL A 34 -10.46 4.04 -1.49
N PRO A 35 -10.11 4.50 -0.27
CA PRO A 35 -10.13 5.92 0.09
C PRO A 35 -9.17 6.72 -0.81
N ALA A 36 -9.37 8.04 -0.88
CA ALA A 36 -8.58 8.92 -1.73
C ALA A 36 -7.12 9.12 -1.24
N ASP A 37 -6.90 8.89 0.05
CA ASP A 37 -5.60 8.97 0.73
C ASP A 37 -4.73 7.71 0.54
N LYS A 38 -5.30 6.66 -0.07
CA LYS A 38 -4.62 5.36 -0.27
C LYS A 38 -4.67 4.94 -1.73
N ALA A 39 -3.63 4.28 -2.17
CA ALA A 39 -3.60 3.58 -3.44
C ALA A 39 -3.64 2.08 -3.20
N LEU A 40 -4.52 1.39 -3.91
CA LEU A 40 -4.59 -0.06 -3.95
C LEU A 40 -3.95 -0.53 -5.26
N VAL A 41 -2.87 -1.26 -5.14
CA VAL A 41 -2.24 -1.92 -6.29
C VAL A 41 -2.67 -3.37 -6.29
N ILE A 42 -3.33 -3.77 -7.36
CA ILE A 42 -3.77 -5.14 -7.59
C ILE A 42 -2.77 -5.79 -8.53
N THR A 43 -2.19 -6.87 -8.08
CA THR A 43 -1.23 -7.68 -8.84
C THR A 43 -1.81 -9.08 -9.03
N GLY A 44 -1.76 -9.58 -10.25
CA GLY A 44 -2.30 -10.89 -10.61
C GLY A 44 -2.43 -10.98 -12.13
N LEU A 45 -3.63 -11.18 -12.64
CA LEU A 45 -3.92 -11.25 -14.08
C LEU A 45 -3.56 -9.97 -14.84
N LYS A 46 -3.76 -8.80 -14.23
CA LYS A 46 -3.30 -7.50 -14.74
C LYS A 46 -2.88 -6.61 -13.58
N LYS A 47 -1.71 -5.97 -13.72
CA LYS A 47 -1.28 -4.93 -12.77
C LYS A 47 -2.16 -3.69 -12.93
N ARG A 48 -2.86 -3.31 -11.86
CA ARG A 48 -3.79 -2.15 -11.84
C ARG A 48 -3.56 -1.34 -10.57
N VAL A 49 -3.56 -0.02 -10.71
CA VAL A 49 -3.49 0.92 -9.59
C VAL A 49 -4.84 1.60 -9.46
N LEU A 50 -5.45 1.49 -8.30
CA LEU A 50 -6.74 2.10 -7.97
C LEU A 50 -6.50 3.16 -6.89
N THR A 51 -6.76 4.42 -7.21
CA THR A 51 -6.65 5.55 -6.28
C THR A 51 -7.99 6.28 -6.21
N GLY A 52 -8.56 6.38 -5.01
CA GLY A 52 -9.81 7.13 -4.79
C GLY A 52 -11.04 6.59 -5.53
N LYS A 53 -10.98 5.38 -6.08
CA LYS A 53 -12.07 4.73 -6.82
C LYS A 53 -12.35 3.35 -6.26
N GLY A 54 -13.60 2.89 -6.40
CA GLY A 54 -13.94 1.49 -6.16
C GLY A 54 -13.44 0.60 -7.30
N GLY A 55 -13.04 -0.60 -7.00
CA GLY A 55 -12.63 -1.59 -7.99
C GLY A 55 -13.09 -2.98 -7.62
N ILE A 56 -13.19 -3.85 -8.62
CA ILE A 56 -13.49 -5.26 -8.45
C ILE A 56 -12.15 -5.99 -8.29
N GLN A 57 -12.00 -6.70 -7.19
CA GLN A 57 -10.86 -7.57 -6.91
C GLN A 57 -11.36 -9.01 -6.79
N VAL A 58 -10.72 -9.93 -7.49
CA VAL A 58 -11.00 -11.36 -7.36
C VAL A 58 -10.08 -11.96 -6.30
N PRO A 59 -10.58 -12.28 -5.09
CA PRO A 59 -9.74 -12.62 -3.93
C PRO A 59 -8.89 -13.88 -4.11
N PHE A 60 -9.24 -14.77 -5.02
CA PHE A 60 -8.50 -16.02 -5.29
C PHE A 60 -7.38 -15.88 -6.32
N LEU A 61 -7.47 -14.92 -7.24
CA LEU A 61 -6.57 -14.79 -8.39
C LEU A 61 -5.70 -13.54 -8.32
N GLU A 62 -6.03 -12.58 -7.47
CA GLU A 62 -5.37 -11.29 -7.39
C GLU A 62 -4.92 -10.99 -5.96
N THR A 63 -3.66 -10.58 -5.83
CA THR A 63 -3.09 -10.06 -4.59
C THR A 63 -3.19 -8.56 -4.58
N SER A 64 -3.57 -7.97 -3.45
CA SER A 64 -3.67 -6.53 -3.31
C SER A 64 -2.68 -6.00 -2.28
N CYS A 65 -2.04 -4.89 -2.61
CA CYS A 65 -1.20 -4.13 -1.70
C CYS A 65 -1.74 -2.71 -1.57
N ILE A 66 -1.82 -2.23 -0.34
CA ILE A 66 -2.28 -0.88 -0.04
C ILE A 66 -1.07 -0.04 0.36
N ILE A 67 -0.93 1.13 -0.24
CA ILE A 67 0.08 2.13 0.12
C ILE A 67 -0.61 3.45 0.47
N SER A 68 -0.14 4.14 1.53
CA SER A 68 -0.61 5.48 1.87
C SER A 68 0.02 6.51 0.93
N LEU A 69 -0.79 7.46 0.47
CA LEU A 69 -0.38 8.61 -0.33
C LEU A 69 -0.23 9.88 0.53
N GLU A 70 -0.44 9.74 1.83
CA GLU A 70 -0.27 10.85 2.77
C GLU A 70 1.20 11.25 2.89
N ALA A 71 1.42 12.52 3.20
CA ALA A 71 2.74 13.01 3.51
C ALA A 71 3.15 12.54 4.91
N VAL A 72 4.29 11.88 5.01
CA VAL A 72 4.86 11.41 6.27
C VAL A 72 6.03 12.31 6.64
N SER A 73 5.97 12.92 7.80
CA SER A 73 7.09 13.66 8.39
C SER A 73 7.99 12.71 9.19
N MET A 74 9.29 12.92 9.07
CA MET A 74 10.29 12.19 9.82
C MET A 74 11.36 13.15 10.33
N THR A 75 11.86 12.89 11.52
CA THR A 75 12.98 13.64 12.12
C THR A 75 14.18 12.73 12.13
N THR A 76 15.32 13.24 11.67
CA THR A 76 16.59 12.54 11.69
C THR A 76 17.54 13.31 12.56
N ASP A 77 18.02 12.66 13.63
CA ASP A 77 18.99 13.23 14.55
C ASP A 77 20.30 12.45 14.39
N ILE A 78 21.35 13.15 13.97
CA ILE A 78 22.68 12.58 13.77
C ILE A 78 23.59 13.20 14.81
N THR A 79 24.09 12.36 15.69
CA THR A 79 25.07 12.75 16.70
C THR A 79 26.49 12.41 16.24
N GLU A 80 27.44 13.23 16.65
CA GLU A 80 28.86 13.01 16.43
C GLU A 80 29.27 12.84 14.96
N ALA A 81 28.70 13.64 14.04
CA ALA A 81 29.13 13.63 12.66
C ALA A 81 30.44 14.43 12.49
N PRO A 82 31.52 13.82 11.96
CA PRO A 82 32.81 14.50 11.80
C PRO A 82 32.73 15.48 10.61
N SER A 83 33.09 16.73 10.85
CA SER A 83 33.29 17.75 9.81
C SER A 83 34.65 17.57 9.10
N LYS A 84 34.88 18.32 8.02
CA LYS A 84 36.15 18.30 7.29
C LYS A 84 37.39 18.66 8.18
N GLN A 85 37.18 19.41 9.23
CA GLN A 85 38.21 19.82 10.19
C GLN A 85 38.37 18.84 11.35
N GLY A 86 37.64 17.72 11.38
CA GLY A 86 37.66 16.74 12.46
C GLY A 86 36.88 17.17 13.71
N ILE A 87 36.04 18.21 13.60
CA ILE A 87 35.14 18.65 14.67
C ILE A 87 33.87 17.83 14.58
N PHE A 88 33.40 17.27 15.67
CA PHE A 88 32.14 16.57 15.76
C PHE A 88 31.00 17.56 15.91
N VAL A 89 29.97 17.39 15.11
CA VAL A 89 28.75 18.24 15.13
C VAL A 89 27.51 17.37 15.20
N ASP A 90 26.52 17.85 15.94
CA ASP A 90 25.20 17.23 16.02
C ASP A 90 24.27 17.94 15.04
N ILE A 91 23.48 17.17 14.31
CA ILE A 91 22.59 17.66 13.26
C ILE A 91 21.20 17.11 13.51
N ALA A 92 20.24 17.99 13.63
CA ALA A 92 18.81 17.64 13.63
C ALA A 92 18.18 18.13 12.34
N GLY A 93 17.45 17.26 11.67
CA GLY A 93 16.75 17.56 10.43
C GLY A 93 15.35 17.00 10.41
N THR A 94 14.42 17.71 9.76
CA THR A 94 13.08 17.20 9.51
C THR A 94 12.86 17.12 8.00
N ALA A 95 12.40 15.95 7.53
CA ALA A 95 12.04 15.72 6.15
C ALA A 95 10.58 15.32 6.03
N VAL A 96 9.93 15.75 4.95
CA VAL A 96 8.57 15.33 4.60
C VAL A 96 8.63 14.55 3.30
N VAL A 97 8.16 13.32 3.34
CA VAL A 97 8.16 12.41 2.18
C VAL A 97 6.72 12.08 1.81
N LYS A 98 6.44 12.09 0.53
CA LYS A 98 5.13 11.74 -0.01
C LYS A 98 5.30 10.85 -1.25
N VAL A 99 4.46 9.83 -1.36
CA VAL A 99 4.37 9.03 -2.59
C VAL A 99 3.55 9.82 -3.62
N ASP A 100 4.06 9.94 -4.83
CA ASP A 100 3.37 10.63 -5.92
C ASP A 100 2.13 9.84 -6.38
N ASN A 101 1.06 10.55 -6.75
CA ASN A 101 -0.20 9.96 -7.25
C ASN A 101 -0.10 9.34 -8.65
N ASN A 102 1.05 9.45 -9.30
CA ASN A 102 1.25 8.85 -10.61
C ASN A 102 1.21 7.32 -10.51
N PRO A 103 0.33 6.62 -11.25
CA PRO A 103 0.17 5.18 -11.14
C PRO A 103 1.45 4.38 -11.40
N GLU A 104 2.33 4.86 -12.28
CA GLU A 104 3.61 4.20 -12.54
C GLU A 104 4.55 4.29 -11.33
N LYS A 105 4.64 5.46 -10.69
CA LYS A 105 5.47 5.66 -9.50
C LYS A 105 4.93 4.89 -8.30
N VAL A 106 3.59 4.85 -8.14
CA VAL A 106 2.93 4.04 -7.11
C VAL A 106 3.26 2.56 -7.30
N LEU A 107 3.27 2.07 -8.54
CA LEU A 107 3.60 0.68 -8.84
C LEU A 107 5.05 0.36 -8.42
N ILE A 108 6.01 1.21 -8.77
CA ILE A 108 7.43 1.05 -8.37
C ILE A 108 7.56 1.06 -6.84
N ALA A 109 6.90 1.99 -6.17
CA ALA A 109 6.92 2.08 -4.71
C ALA A 109 6.35 0.80 -4.05
N VAL A 110 5.26 0.26 -4.60
CA VAL A 110 4.67 -0.99 -4.10
C VAL A 110 5.59 -2.18 -4.36
N GLU A 111 6.22 -2.28 -5.52
CA GLU A 111 7.15 -3.37 -5.84
C GLU A 111 8.34 -3.41 -4.87
N GLN A 112 8.80 -2.25 -4.40
CA GLN A 112 9.95 -2.14 -3.49
C GLN A 112 9.59 -2.28 -2.01
N PHE A 113 8.44 -1.75 -1.59
CA PHE A 113 8.13 -1.57 -0.17
C PHE A 113 6.90 -2.33 0.32
N CYS A 114 6.18 -3.04 -0.56
CA CYS A 114 4.94 -3.70 -0.18
C CYS A 114 5.13 -4.76 0.92
N SER A 115 4.37 -4.59 2.00
CA SER A 115 4.31 -5.54 3.13
C SER A 115 2.89 -6.05 3.40
N GLY A 116 1.99 -5.93 2.42
CA GLY A 116 0.60 -6.36 2.53
C GLY A 116 -0.34 -5.37 3.22
N ASN A 117 0.13 -4.62 4.22
CA ASN A 117 -0.64 -3.60 4.95
C ASN A 117 -0.10 -2.21 4.71
N ALA A 118 -0.98 -1.19 4.60
CA ALA A 118 -0.61 0.20 4.37
C ALA A 118 0.35 0.73 5.45
N ASP A 119 0.06 0.46 6.72
CA ASP A 119 0.85 0.96 7.85
C ASP A 119 2.26 0.39 7.86
N ARG A 120 2.41 -0.92 7.60
CA ARG A 120 3.73 -1.58 7.49
C ARG A 120 4.51 -1.08 6.28
N THR A 121 3.83 -0.89 5.16
CA THR A 121 4.45 -0.35 3.94
C THR A 121 4.96 1.07 4.19
N THR A 122 4.16 1.93 4.84
CA THR A 122 4.56 3.29 5.23
C THR A 122 5.74 3.28 6.19
N GLN A 123 5.75 2.38 7.18
CA GLN A 123 6.85 2.24 8.13
C GLN A 123 8.14 1.81 7.43
N ASN A 124 8.08 0.85 6.51
CA ASN A 124 9.25 0.42 5.73
C ASN A 124 9.82 1.58 4.89
N ILE A 125 8.96 2.36 4.23
CA ILE A 125 9.36 3.54 3.47
C ILE A 125 10.06 4.53 4.41
N LYS A 126 9.47 4.81 5.57
CA LYS A 126 10.04 5.71 6.58
C LYS A 126 11.45 5.28 6.98
N THR A 127 11.61 4.02 7.40
CA THR A 127 12.90 3.50 7.85
C THR A 127 13.98 3.57 6.75
N VAL A 128 13.66 3.19 5.52
CA VAL A 128 14.62 3.23 4.41
C VAL A 128 15.01 4.67 4.07
N VAL A 129 14.05 5.59 4.05
CA VAL A 129 14.32 7.00 3.75
C VAL A 129 15.14 7.65 4.88
N GLU A 130 14.85 7.35 6.15
CA GLU A 130 15.66 7.80 7.30
C GLU A 130 17.11 7.37 7.16
N GLN A 131 17.38 6.10 6.84
CA GLN A 131 18.72 5.59 6.63
C GLN A 131 19.45 6.29 5.46
N ILE A 132 18.75 6.53 4.36
CA ILE A 132 19.32 7.25 3.20
C ILE A 132 19.62 8.70 3.57
N LEU A 133 18.73 9.37 4.29
CA LEU A 133 18.92 10.76 4.73
C LEU A 133 20.10 10.85 5.69
N GLU A 134 20.18 9.98 6.68
CA GLU A 134 21.29 9.92 7.62
C GLU A 134 22.64 9.78 6.88
N GLY A 135 22.75 8.81 5.97
CA GLY A 135 23.96 8.61 5.19
C GLY A 135 24.32 9.81 4.31
N LYS A 136 23.34 10.46 3.70
CA LYS A 136 23.54 11.65 2.87
C LYS A 136 23.96 12.87 3.69
N LEU A 137 23.29 13.11 4.82
CA LEU A 137 23.60 14.21 5.71
C LEU A 137 25.00 14.06 6.30
N ARG A 138 25.39 12.87 6.76
CA ARG A 138 26.75 12.59 7.25
C ARG A 138 27.79 12.82 6.16
N GLY A 139 27.51 12.44 4.91
CA GLY A 139 28.36 12.72 3.76
C GLY A 139 28.50 14.22 3.46
N ILE A 140 27.43 15.00 3.56
CA ILE A 140 27.46 16.44 3.34
C ILE A 140 28.29 17.12 4.44
N VAL A 141 28.07 16.76 5.71
CA VAL A 141 28.78 17.35 6.84
C VAL A 141 30.28 17.12 6.78
N SER A 142 30.70 15.95 6.32
CA SER A 142 32.13 15.63 6.13
C SER A 142 32.83 16.54 5.11
N THR A 143 32.07 17.24 4.26
CA THR A 143 32.59 18.22 3.28
C THR A 143 32.51 19.67 3.75
N LEU A 144 31.75 19.96 4.81
CA LEU A 144 31.59 21.31 5.35
C LEU A 144 32.74 21.69 6.27
N THR A 145 33.13 22.95 6.19
CA THR A 145 34.04 23.62 7.16
C THR A 145 33.20 24.35 8.18
N VAL A 146 33.54 24.19 9.44
CA VAL A 146 32.91 24.92 10.55
C VAL A 146 33.72 26.22 10.75
N GLU A 147 33.09 27.37 10.48
CA GLU A 147 33.64 28.69 10.79
C GLU A 147 33.05 29.22 12.10
#